data_05e8bf97d0ed2ef37d8648895a61de34
#
_entry.id   05e8bf97d0ed2ef37d8648895a61de34
#
_cell.length_a   1.000
_cell.length_b   1.000
_cell.length_c   1.000
_cell.angle_alpha   90.00
_cell.angle_beta   90.00
_cell.angle_gamma   90.00
#
_symmetry.space_group_name_H-M   'P 1'
#
loop_
_entity.id
_entity.type
_entity.pdbx_description
1 polymer ?
#
loop_
_entity_poly.entity_id
_entity_poly.type
_entity_poly.pdbx_seq_one_letter_code
_entity_poly.pdbx_strand_id
1 'polypeptide(L)'
;MKRLFTSIIPKSYRRRAVGVAVTIFVRALLNFVGIALFVPVLVVILDRESITKEGYFSAIYDGLGFSSYTSFAITISLGVVAVIILKNIIALLLYRSERNFTYGLYKHLSERLYIGYHNRGLGFIKHSNSALLTRNVNVVSLMFVVGVIKPIATIVGEIMLFALLFIAMMCYSPIAALLAVAVIIPVILLFYFVVRRKLNDIGI
;
A
#
# COMPACT_ATOMS: atom_id res chain seq x y z
N MET A 1 12.24 20.05 -0.10
CA MET A 1 12.04 18.58 -0.05
C MET A 1 12.87 17.80 -1.07
N LYS A 2 12.90 18.13 -2.39
CA LYS A 2 13.71 17.40 -3.41
C LYS A 2 15.21 17.28 -3.05
N ARG A 3 15.85 18.32 -2.51
CA ARG A 3 17.29 18.31 -2.15
C ARG A 3 17.60 17.38 -0.95
N LEU A 4 16.69 17.27 0.02
CA LEU A 4 16.86 16.38 1.18
C LEU A 4 16.74 14.90 0.75
N PHE A 5 15.76 14.55 -0.06
CA PHE A 5 15.62 13.18 -0.59
C PHE A 5 16.82 12.76 -1.45
N THR A 6 17.37 13.68 -2.26
CA THR A 6 18.53 13.40 -3.13
C THR A 6 19.84 13.23 -2.34
N SER A 7 19.96 13.84 -1.15
CA SER A 7 21.16 13.70 -0.32
C SER A 7 21.12 12.47 0.61
N ILE A 8 19.92 12.01 0.98
CA ILE A 8 19.71 10.90 1.89
C ILE A 8 19.77 9.55 1.14
N ILE A 9 19.24 9.49 -0.09
CA ILE A 9 19.23 8.27 -0.89
C ILE A 9 20.44 8.25 -1.83
N PRO A 10 21.44 7.38 -1.60
CA PRO A 10 22.61 7.27 -2.46
C PRO A 10 22.22 6.86 -3.88
N LYS A 11 23.06 7.21 -4.85
CA LYS A 11 22.81 6.86 -6.27
C LYS A 11 22.62 5.36 -6.49
N SER A 12 23.27 4.52 -5.73
CA SER A 12 23.13 3.04 -5.77
C SER A 12 21.75 2.56 -5.30
N TYR A 13 21.10 3.30 -4.40
CA TYR A 13 19.76 2.96 -3.92
C TYR A 13 18.62 3.50 -4.79
N ARG A 14 18.89 4.42 -5.72
CA ARG A 14 17.86 4.96 -6.63
C ARG A 14 17.25 3.89 -7.53
N ARG A 15 18.07 3.00 -8.09
CA ARG A 15 17.55 1.86 -8.89
C ARG A 15 16.68 0.94 -8.05
N ARG A 16 17.07 0.67 -6.81
CA ARG A 16 16.28 -0.14 -5.88
C ARG A 16 14.99 0.58 -5.47
N ALA A 17 15.02 1.90 -5.28
CA ALA A 17 13.83 2.71 -4.99
C ALA A 17 12.83 2.68 -6.15
N VAL A 18 13.30 2.73 -7.41
CA VAL A 18 12.43 2.54 -8.59
C VAL A 18 11.81 1.13 -8.58
N GLY A 19 12.60 0.09 -8.30
CA GLY A 19 12.07 -1.27 -8.15
C GLY A 19 10.97 -1.36 -7.08
N VAL A 20 11.18 -0.71 -5.92
CA VAL A 20 10.16 -0.65 -4.86
C VAL A 20 8.94 0.16 -5.30
N ALA A 21 9.09 1.24 -6.05
CA ALA A 21 7.95 1.98 -6.59
C ALA A 21 7.11 1.09 -7.54
N VAL A 22 7.76 0.27 -8.36
CA VAL A 22 7.08 -0.73 -9.21
C VAL A 22 6.37 -1.78 -8.35
N THR A 23 7.00 -2.30 -7.29
CA THR A 23 6.33 -3.28 -6.40
C THR A 23 5.12 -2.69 -5.69
N ILE A 24 5.18 -1.42 -5.27
CA ILE A 24 4.05 -0.69 -4.69
C ILE A 24 2.91 -0.55 -5.70
N PHE A 25 3.24 -0.19 -6.95
CA PHE A 25 2.25 -0.08 -8.02
C PHE A 25 1.57 -1.43 -8.32
N VAL A 26 2.36 -2.48 -8.52
CA VAL A 26 1.82 -3.84 -8.76
C VAL A 26 0.93 -4.29 -7.59
N ARG A 27 1.32 -4.00 -6.35
CA ARG A 27 0.52 -4.31 -5.18
C ARG A 27 -0.80 -3.52 -5.14
N ALA A 28 -0.79 -2.25 -5.52
CA ALA A 28 -2.02 -1.46 -5.65
C ALA A 28 -2.97 -2.06 -6.70
N LEU A 29 -2.44 -2.49 -7.85
CA LEU A 29 -3.22 -3.22 -8.87
C LEU A 29 -3.79 -4.53 -8.34
N LEU A 30 -2.99 -5.34 -7.63
CA LEU A 30 -3.47 -6.59 -7.04
C LEU A 30 -4.58 -6.36 -6.00
N ASN A 31 -4.46 -5.30 -5.20
CA ASN A 31 -5.49 -4.92 -4.25
C ASN A 31 -6.76 -4.44 -4.95
N PHE A 32 -6.62 -3.64 -6.00
CA PHE A 32 -7.74 -3.22 -6.86
C PHE A 32 -8.47 -4.44 -7.45
N VAL A 33 -7.75 -5.36 -8.08
CA VAL A 33 -8.31 -6.60 -8.63
C VAL A 33 -9.01 -7.40 -7.54
N GLY A 34 -8.40 -7.51 -6.35
CA GLY A 34 -9.01 -8.20 -5.20
C GLY A 34 -10.36 -7.63 -4.78
N ILE A 35 -10.51 -6.29 -4.81
CA ILE A 35 -11.79 -5.62 -4.52
C ILE A 35 -12.77 -5.83 -5.68
N ALA A 36 -12.31 -5.68 -6.92
CA ALA A 36 -13.14 -5.87 -8.11
C ALA A 36 -13.73 -7.28 -8.22
N LEU A 37 -13.01 -8.31 -7.73
CA LEU A 37 -13.49 -9.70 -7.73
C LEU A 37 -14.71 -9.94 -6.82
N PHE A 38 -15.01 -9.04 -5.88
CA PHE A 38 -16.25 -9.14 -5.11
C PHE A 38 -17.49 -8.82 -5.94
N VAL A 39 -17.36 -7.99 -6.98
CA VAL A 39 -18.51 -7.59 -7.83
C VAL A 39 -19.17 -8.79 -8.49
N PRO A 40 -18.46 -9.70 -9.22
CA PRO A 40 -19.08 -10.87 -9.83
C PRO A 40 -19.71 -11.80 -8.80
N VAL A 41 -19.12 -11.95 -7.61
CA VAL A 41 -19.71 -12.78 -6.54
C VAL A 41 -21.02 -12.17 -6.04
N LEU A 42 -21.04 -10.84 -5.82
CA LEU A 42 -22.27 -10.14 -5.37
C LEU A 42 -23.37 -10.23 -6.43
N VAL A 43 -23.05 -10.04 -7.71
CA VAL A 43 -24.02 -10.16 -8.80
C VAL A 43 -24.59 -11.58 -8.84
N VAL A 44 -23.75 -12.59 -8.78
CA VAL A 44 -24.20 -14.01 -8.79
C VAL A 44 -25.06 -14.35 -7.56
N ILE A 45 -24.80 -13.79 -6.38
CA ILE A 45 -25.56 -14.10 -5.16
C ILE A 45 -26.85 -13.29 -5.08
N LEU A 46 -26.84 -11.99 -5.44
CA LEU A 46 -27.95 -11.08 -5.22
C LEU A 46 -28.92 -11.01 -6.39
N ASP A 47 -28.45 -11.20 -7.61
CA ASP A 47 -29.24 -11.05 -8.84
C ASP A 47 -29.27 -12.34 -9.66
N ARG A 48 -30.16 -13.24 -9.26
CA ARG A 48 -30.39 -14.51 -9.97
C ARG A 48 -30.87 -14.31 -11.39
N GLU A 49 -31.56 -13.20 -11.69
CA GLU A 49 -32.08 -12.92 -13.02
C GLU A 49 -30.98 -12.51 -14.01
N SER A 50 -29.89 -11.91 -13.54
CA SER A 50 -28.73 -11.55 -14.37
C SER A 50 -28.03 -12.74 -15.03
N ILE A 51 -28.23 -13.96 -14.52
CA ILE A 51 -27.66 -15.18 -15.09
C ILE A 51 -28.54 -15.76 -16.20
N THR A 52 -29.85 -15.52 -16.12
CA THR A 52 -30.83 -15.98 -17.12
C THR A 52 -31.02 -15.02 -18.28
N LYS A 53 -30.61 -13.74 -18.12
CA LYS A 53 -30.61 -12.76 -19.22
C LYS A 53 -29.33 -12.89 -20.02
N GLU A 54 -29.41 -12.71 -21.35
CA GLU A 54 -28.23 -12.73 -22.24
C GLU A 54 -27.13 -11.79 -21.74
N GLY A 55 -25.98 -12.38 -21.34
CA GLY A 55 -24.86 -11.63 -20.79
C GLY A 55 -23.64 -12.51 -20.55
N TYR A 56 -22.55 -11.89 -20.07
CA TYR A 56 -21.29 -12.61 -19.80
C TYR A 56 -21.46 -13.79 -18.83
N PHE A 57 -22.34 -13.67 -17.83
CA PHE A 57 -22.58 -14.73 -16.85
C PHE A 57 -23.35 -15.90 -17.42
N SER A 58 -24.33 -15.67 -18.34
CA SER A 58 -25.07 -16.74 -19.01
C SER A 58 -24.13 -17.54 -19.95
N ALA A 59 -23.26 -16.85 -20.69
CA ALA A 59 -22.29 -17.53 -21.55
C ALA A 59 -21.30 -18.40 -20.76
N ILE A 60 -20.90 -17.99 -19.56
CA ILE A 60 -20.05 -18.80 -18.65
C ILE A 60 -20.84 -19.98 -18.07
N TYR A 61 -22.11 -19.76 -17.67
CA TYR A 61 -22.99 -20.79 -17.12
C TYR A 61 -23.22 -21.90 -18.14
N ASP A 62 -23.59 -21.55 -19.38
CA ASP A 62 -23.86 -22.48 -20.47
C ASP A 62 -22.59 -23.16 -20.97
N GLY A 63 -21.48 -22.40 -21.07
CA GLY A 63 -20.20 -22.89 -21.55
C GLY A 63 -19.54 -23.91 -20.60
N LEU A 64 -19.81 -23.82 -19.30
CA LEU A 64 -19.30 -24.75 -18.29
C LEU A 64 -20.29 -25.91 -18.00
N GLY A 65 -21.48 -25.90 -18.60
CA GLY A 65 -22.46 -27.00 -18.50
C GLY A 65 -23.06 -27.19 -17.11
N PHE A 66 -23.23 -26.13 -16.34
CA PHE A 66 -23.85 -26.22 -15.01
C PHE A 66 -25.33 -26.54 -15.11
N SER A 67 -25.77 -27.59 -14.41
CA SER A 67 -27.18 -28.00 -14.30
C SER A 67 -27.94 -27.31 -13.16
N SER A 68 -27.23 -26.63 -12.23
CA SER A 68 -27.84 -25.98 -11.07
C SER A 68 -27.19 -24.61 -10.81
N TYR A 69 -28.05 -23.61 -10.57
CA TYR A 69 -27.63 -22.28 -10.11
C TYR A 69 -26.74 -22.30 -8.87
N THR A 70 -27.11 -23.12 -7.89
CA THR A 70 -26.36 -23.24 -6.63
C THR A 70 -24.95 -23.75 -6.87
N SER A 71 -24.78 -24.75 -7.74
CA SER A 71 -23.45 -25.27 -8.11
C SER A 71 -22.61 -24.20 -8.80
N PHE A 72 -23.19 -23.41 -9.69
CA PHE A 72 -22.53 -22.29 -10.36
C PHE A 72 -22.08 -21.23 -9.35
N ALA A 73 -22.98 -20.77 -8.46
CA ALA A 73 -22.68 -19.77 -7.43
C ALA A 73 -21.55 -20.23 -6.50
N ILE A 74 -21.56 -21.48 -6.06
CA ILE A 74 -20.50 -22.06 -5.23
C ILE A 74 -19.19 -22.11 -6.01
N THR A 75 -19.19 -22.53 -7.26
CA THR A 75 -17.97 -22.64 -8.08
C THR A 75 -17.34 -21.27 -8.34
N ILE A 76 -18.14 -20.26 -8.68
CA ILE A 76 -17.65 -18.88 -8.86
C ILE A 76 -17.08 -18.33 -7.53
N SER A 77 -17.80 -18.54 -6.43
CA SER A 77 -17.32 -18.10 -5.10
C SER A 77 -16.00 -18.75 -4.71
N LEU A 78 -15.87 -20.06 -4.90
CA LEU A 78 -14.60 -20.79 -4.65
C LEU A 78 -13.48 -20.33 -5.58
N GLY A 79 -13.79 -20.08 -6.86
CA GLY A 79 -12.84 -19.54 -7.82
C GLY A 79 -12.31 -18.16 -7.38
N VAL A 80 -13.18 -17.28 -6.94
CA VAL A 80 -12.79 -15.95 -6.43
C VAL A 80 -11.95 -16.09 -5.16
N VAL A 81 -12.30 -16.98 -4.24
CA VAL A 81 -11.49 -17.24 -3.05
C VAL A 81 -10.09 -17.74 -3.44
N ALA A 82 -9.99 -18.66 -4.39
CA ALA A 82 -8.70 -19.15 -4.88
C ALA A 82 -7.84 -18.02 -5.49
N VAL A 83 -8.43 -17.15 -6.29
CA VAL A 83 -7.73 -15.98 -6.87
C VAL A 83 -7.29 -15.01 -5.76
N ILE A 84 -8.13 -14.77 -4.75
CA ILE A 84 -7.77 -13.92 -3.60
C ILE A 84 -6.59 -14.52 -2.82
N ILE A 85 -6.56 -15.83 -2.60
CA ILE A 85 -5.44 -16.50 -1.95
C ILE A 85 -4.18 -16.33 -2.79
N LEU A 86 -4.24 -16.59 -4.09
CA LEU A 86 -3.11 -16.46 -5.00
C LEU A 86 -2.55 -15.02 -5.02
N LYS A 87 -3.44 -14.02 -5.14
CA LYS A 87 -3.02 -12.61 -5.10
C LYS A 87 -2.34 -12.24 -3.77
N ASN A 88 -2.81 -12.79 -2.64
CA ASN A 88 -2.22 -12.52 -1.34
C ASN A 88 -0.83 -13.15 -1.21
N ILE A 89 -0.60 -14.33 -1.79
CA ILE A 89 0.72 -14.94 -1.87
C ILE A 89 1.67 -14.06 -2.69
N ILE A 90 1.24 -13.57 -3.84
CA ILE A 90 2.02 -12.66 -4.68
C ILE A 90 2.32 -11.36 -3.92
N ALA A 91 1.32 -10.76 -3.26
CA ALA A 91 1.49 -9.55 -2.45
C ALA A 91 2.52 -9.76 -1.33
N LEU A 92 2.54 -10.95 -0.69
CA LEU A 92 3.53 -11.28 0.34
C LEU A 92 4.96 -11.30 -0.20
N LEU A 93 5.16 -11.79 -1.42
CA LEU A 93 6.47 -11.76 -2.09
C LEU A 93 6.91 -10.32 -2.41
N LEU A 94 5.98 -9.47 -2.84
CA LEU A 94 6.25 -8.05 -3.08
C LEU A 94 6.60 -7.31 -1.77
N TYR A 95 5.92 -7.62 -0.66
CA TYR A 95 6.27 -7.09 0.67
C TYR A 95 7.69 -7.47 1.11
N ARG A 96 8.18 -8.64 0.73
CA ARG A 96 9.58 -9.01 1.00
C ARG A 96 10.56 -8.05 0.33
N SER A 97 10.29 -7.66 -0.92
CA SER A 97 11.12 -6.68 -1.65
C SER A 97 11.13 -5.31 -0.98
N GLU A 98 9.96 -4.79 -0.59
CA GLU A 98 9.84 -3.53 0.14
C GLU A 98 10.58 -3.56 1.48
N ARG A 99 10.44 -4.65 2.23
CA ARG A 99 11.12 -4.86 3.50
C ARG A 99 12.65 -4.90 3.34
N ASN A 100 13.13 -5.63 2.35
CA ASN A 100 14.57 -5.71 2.07
C ASN A 100 15.16 -4.34 1.70
N PHE A 101 14.42 -3.53 0.97
CA PHE A 101 14.82 -2.15 0.69
C PHE A 101 14.85 -1.30 1.96
N THR A 102 13.80 -1.38 2.79
CA THR A 102 13.68 -0.64 4.05
C THR A 102 14.85 -0.93 4.99
N TYR A 103 15.14 -2.21 5.22
CA TYR A 103 16.26 -2.62 6.08
C TYR A 103 17.63 -2.35 5.44
N GLY A 104 17.74 -2.46 4.12
CA GLY A 104 18.95 -2.06 3.40
C GLY A 104 19.25 -0.57 3.54
N LEU A 105 18.23 0.27 3.49
CA LEU A 105 18.38 1.71 3.70
C LEU A 105 18.76 2.03 5.16
N TYR A 106 18.12 1.36 6.12
CA TYR A 106 18.49 1.46 7.54
C TYR A 106 19.97 1.13 7.75
N LYS A 107 20.42 -0.03 7.25
CA LYS A 107 21.82 -0.45 7.34
C LYS A 107 22.77 0.63 6.78
N HIS A 108 22.46 1.13 5.60
CA HIS A 108 23.27 2.17 4.95
C HIS A 108 23.34 3.48 5.76
N LEU A 109 22.21 3.93 6.33
CA LEU A 109 22.20 5.12 7.17
C LEU A 109 22.99 4.93 8.47
N SER A 110 22.83 3.77 9.11
CA SER A 110 23.59 3.41 10.33
C SER A 110 25.08 3.34 10.07
N GLU A 111 25.51 2.69 8.99
CA GLU A 111 26.92 2.64 8.57
C GLU A 111 27.49 4.04 8.32
N ARG A 112 26.74 4.87 7.60
CA ARG A 112 27.17 6.25 7.29
C ARG A 112 27.33 7.10 8.54
N LEU A 113 26.43 6.98 9.50
CA LEU A 113 26.56 7.68 10.79
C LEU A 113 27.74 7.15 11.60
N TYR A 114 27.91 5.83 11.66
CA TYR A 114 29.02 5.21 12.35
C TYR A 114 30.37 5.66 11.79
N ILE A 115 30.55 5.58 10.47
CA ILE A 115 31.77 6.05 9.79
C ILE A 115 31.96 7.55 10.02
N GLY A 116 30.89 8.34 9.96
CA GLY A 116 30.94 9.77 10.24
C GLY A 116 31.42 10.10 11.64
N TYR A 117 31.04 9.33 12.66
CA TYR A 117 31.53 9.49 14.02
C TYR A 117 32.98 9.01 14.17
N HIS A 118 33.33 7.89 13.54
CA HIS A 118 34.67 7.35 13.56
C HIS A 118 35.69 8.33 12.94
N ASN A 119 35.35 8.96 11.82
CA ASN A 119 36.20 9.92 11.14
C ASN A 119 36.42 11.23 11.90
N ARG A 120 35.64 11.52 12.95
CA ARG A 120 35.86 12.67 13.83
C ARG A 120 36.97 12.42 14.87
N GLY A 121 37.49 11.20 14.93
CA GLY A 121 38.62 10.82 15.78
C GLY A 121 38.24 10.50 17.22
N LEU A 122 39.19 9.90 17.93
CA LEU A 122 39.04 9.44 19.31
C LEU A 122 38.71 10.55 20.29
N GLY A 123 39.22 11.77 20.07
CA GLY A 123 38.89 12.94 20.89
C GLY A 123 37.40 13.24 20.92
N PHE A 124 36.74 13.23 19.76
CA PHE A 124 35.30 13.42 19.68
C PHE A 124 34.53 12.31 20.39
N ILE A 125 34.91 11.05 20.20
CA ILE A 125 34.23 9.91 20.81
C ILE A 125 34.39 9.95 22.34
N LYS A 126 35.58 10.31 22.84
CA LYS A 126 35.90 10.37 24.28
C LYS A 126 35.13 11.50 25.00
N HIS A 127 34.92 12.64 24.35
CA HIS A 127 34.18 13.76 24.90
C HIS A 127 32.66 13.70 24.61
N SER A 128 32.20 12.77 23.81
CA SER A 128 30.79 12.58 23.50
C SER A 128 30.19 11.49 24.37
N ASN A 129 28.88 11.59 24.63
CA ASN A 129 28.16 10.52 25.31
C ASN A 129 28.00 9.32 24.36
N SER A 130 28.71 8.23 24.64
CA SER A 130 28.72 7.00 23.83
C SER A 130 27.32 6.35 23.69
N ALA A 131 26.49 6.45 24.72
CA ALA A 131 25.10 5.98 24.69
C ALA A 131 24.26 6.77 23.66
N LEU A 132 24.48 8.10 23.56
CA LEU A 132 23.82 8.95 22.59
C LEU A 132 24.27 8.62 21.15
N LEU A 133 25.59 8.41 20.95
CA LEU A 133 26.11 8.02 19.63
C LEU A 133 25.55 6.68 19.18
N THR A 134 25.53 5.69 20.07
CA THR A 134 24.98 4.35 19.79
C THR A 134 23.47 4.43 19.51
N ARG A 135 22.73 5.21 20.28
CA ARG A 135 21.30 5.45 20.03
C ARG A 135 21.06 6.08 18.65
N ASN A 136 21.86 7.06 18.26
CA ASN A 136 21.70 7.72 16.95
C ASN A 136 21.97 6.76 15.80
N VAL A 137 23.00 5.92 15.88
CA VAL A 137 23.33 4.93 14.87
C VAL A 137 22.24 3.87 14.72
N ASN A 138 21.77 3.33 15.85
CA ASN A 138 20.86 2.17 15.81
C ASN A 138 19.38 2.59 15.85
N VAL A 139 18.97 3.40 16.84
CA VAL A 139 17.56 3.69 17.10
C VAL A 139 17.04 4.80 16.20
N VAL A 140 17.75 5.92 16.11
CA VAL A 140 17.27 7.07 15.32
C VAL A 140 17.25 6.72 13.83
N SER A 141 18.27 6.03 13.32
CA SER A 141 18.31 5.55 11.94
C SER A 141 17.14 4.60 11.62
N LEU A 142 16.84 3.68 12.55
CA LEU A 142 15.71 2.76 12.38
C LEU A 142 14.37 3.51 12.42
N MET A 143 14.17 4.38 13.41
CA MET A 143 12.96 5.19 13.56
C MET A 143 12.72 6.07 12.33
N PHE A 144 13.76 6.66 11.74
CA PHE A 144 13.63 7.45 10.53
C PHE A 144 13.12 6.60 9.36
N VAL A 145 13.69 5.42 9.15
CA VAL A 145 13.29 4.57 8.02
C VAL A 145 11.89 3.97 8.24
N VAL A 146 11.59 3.49 9.43
CA VAL A 146 10.30 2.85 9.74
C VAL A 146 9.19 3.88 9.97
N GLY A 147 9.51 5.02 10.60
CA GLY A 147 8.55 6.07 10.93
C GLY A 147 8.32 7.11 9.83
N VAL A 148 9.25 7.25 8.87
CA VAL A 148 9.13 8.26 7.81
C VAL A 148 9.09 7.62 6.43
N ILE A 149 10.11 6.84 6.06
CA ILE A 149 10.22 6.33 4.68
C ILE A 149 9.15 5.29 4.37
N LYS A 150 8.96 4.32 5.29
CA LYS A 150 7.94 3.27 5.11
C LYS A 150 6.51 3.82 5.03
N PRO A 151 6.05 4.70 5.94
CA PRO A 151 4.72 5.30 5.81
C PRO A 151 4.50 6.10 4.52
N ILE A 152 5.51 6.85 4.06
CA ILE A 152 5.42 7.56 2.77
C ILE A 152 5.18 6.55 1.62
N ALA A 153 5.92 5.46 1.57
CA ALA A 153 5.73 4.41 0.57
C ALA A 153 4.32 3.79 0.64
N THR A 154 3.82 3.55 1.86
CA THR A 154 2.45 3.04 2.08
C THR A 154 1.40 4.03 1.57
N ILE A 155 1.50 5.31 1.96
CA ILE A 155 0.57 6.37 1.51
C ILE A 155 0.53 6.46 -0.01
N VAL A 156 1.68 6.40 -0.69
CA VAL A 156 1.73 6.39 -2.15
C VAL A 156 0.94 5.20 -2.72
N GLY A 157 1.11 4.00 -2.16
CA GLY A 157 0.38 2.81 -2.58
C GLY A 157 -1.14 2.95 -2.39
N GLU A 158 -1.57 3.49 -1.25
CA GLU A 158 -3.01 3.70 -0.96
C GLU A 158 -3.63 4.78 -1.87
N ILE A 159 -2.90 5.87 -2.16
CA ILE A 159 -3.35 6.89 -3.11
C ILE A 159 -3.52 6.28 -4.51
N MET A 160 -2.59 5.42 -4.95
CA MET A 160 -2.70 4.73 -6.24
C MET A 160 -3.91 3.80 -6.29
N LEU A 161 -4.14 3.00 -5.23
CA LEU A 161 -5.32 2.15 -5.11
C LEU A 161 -6.60 2.97 -5.16
N PHE A 162 -6.67 4.06 -4.39
CA PHE A 162 -7.82 4.95 -4.39
C PHE A 162 -8.09 5.55 -5.77
N ALA A 163 -7.05 6.00 -6.47
CA ALA A 163 -7.17 6.52 -7.83
C ALA A 163 -7.71 5.47 -8.81
N LEU A 164 -7.26 4.21 -8.72
CA LEU A 164 -7.77 3.12 -9.55
C LEU A 164 -9.24 2.83 -9.28
N LEU A 165 -9.65 2.78 -8.01
CA LEU A 165 -11.06 2.60 -7.62
C LEU A 165 -11.91 3.75 -8.11
N PHE A 166 -11.44 4.99 -7.96
CA PHE A 166 -12.16 6.17 -8.40
C PHE A 166 -12.35 6.20 -9.93
N ILE A 167 -11.28 5.88 -10.69
CA ILE A 167 -11.36 5.77 -12.16
C ILE A 167 -12.38 4.68 -12.55
N ALA A 168 -12.33 3.50 -11.93
CA ALA A 168 -13.28 2.44 -12.21
C ALA A 168 -14.73 2.86 -11.92
N MET A 169 -14.98 3.55 -10.80
CA MET A 169 -16.30 4.10 -10.48
C MET A 169 -16.75 5.16 -11.49
N MET A 170 -15.87 6.05 -11.91
CA MET A 170 -16.18 7.07 -12.93
C MET A 170 -16.56 6.44 -14.28
N CYS A 171 -15.88 5.34 -14.67
CA CYS A 171 -16.20 4.61 -15.90
C CYS A 171 -17.55 3.88 -15.83
N TYR A 172 -17.93 3.39 -14.64
CA TYR A 172 -19.19 2.65 -14.45
C TYR A 172 -20.38 3.57 -14.19
N SER A 173 -20.27 4.51 -13.26
CA SER A 173 -21.28 5.47 -12.88
C SER A 173 -20.68 6.76 -12.34
N PRO A 174 -20.58 7.83 -13.15
CA PRO A 174 -20.04 9.12 -12.72
C PRO A 174 -20.78 9.70 -11.51
N ILE A 175 -22.10 9.50 -11.44
CA ILE A 175 -22.92 10.00 -10.32
C ILE A 175 -22.52 9.30 -9.01
N ALA A 176 -22.34 7.97 -9.03
CA ALA A 176 -21.90 7.24 -7.85
C ALA A 176 -20.49 7.67 -7.39
N ALA A 177 -19.58 7.94 -8.34
CA ALA A 177 -18.26 8.45 -8.03
C ALA A 177 -18.30 9.83 -7.36
N LEU A 178 -19.14 10.74 -7.86
CA LEU A 178 -19.31 12.07 -7.27
C LEU A 178 -19.94 11.99 -5.88
N LEU A 179 -20.94 11.13 -5.67
CA LEU A 179 -21.54 10.91 -4.35
C LEU A 179 -20.52 10.35 -3.35
N ALA A 180 -19.69 9.39 -3.77
CA ALA A 180 -18.62 8.86 -2.93
C ALA A 180 -17.64 9.95 -2.49
N VAL A 181 -17.22 10.83 -3.41
CA VAL A 181 -16.35 11.98 -3.09
C VAL A 181 -17.05 12.95 -2.14
N ALA A 182 -18.34 13.25 -2.37
CA ALA A 182 -19.12 14.14 -1.53
C ALA A 182 -19.25 13.64 -0.08
N VAL A 183 -19.22 12.33 0.14
CA VAL A 183 -19.19 11.72 1.48
C VAL A 183 -17.79 11.68 2.07
N ILE A 184 -16.79 11.32 1.29
CA ILE A 184 -15.41 11.13 1.78
C ILE A 184 -14.76 12.46 2.18
N ILE A 185 -14.95 13.53 1.40
CA ILE A 185 -14.33 14.85 1.67
C ILE A 185 -14.72 15.40 3.06
N PRO A 186 -16.01 15.47 3.45
CA PRO A 186 -16.39 15.93 4.77
C PRO A 186 -15.80 15.08 5.91
N VAL A 187 -15.71 13.75 5.73
CA VAL A 187 -15.12 12.85 6.72
C VAL A 187 -13.63 13.15 6.91
N ILE A 188 -12.90 13.35 5.81
CA ILE A 188 -11.46 13.72 5.87
C ILE A 188 -11.28 15.08 6.54
N LEU A 189 -12.12 16.07 6.19
CA LEU A 189 -12.06 17.40 6.80
C LEU A 189 -12.35 17.35 8.29
N LEU A 190 -13.39 16.63 8.70
CA LEU A 190 -13.75 16.45 10.10
C LEU A 190 -12.61 15.79 10.87
N PHE A 191 -12.02 14.73 10.33
CA PHE A 191 -10.86 14.07 10.93
C PHE A 191 -9.68 15.02 11.06
N TYR A 192 -9.38 15.80 10.02
CA TYR A 192 -8.31 16.79 10.03
C TYR A 192 -8.52 17.84 11.14
N PHE A 193 -9.73 18.39 11.26
CA PHE A 193 -10.04 19.38 12.29
C PHE A 193 -9.95 18.81 13.71
N VAL A 194 -10.44 17.59 13.92
CA VAL A 194 -10.37 16.91 15.23
C VAL A 194 -8.93 16.64 15.63
N VAL A 195 -8.13 16.09 14.72
CA VAL A 195 -6.72 15.79 14.98
C VAL A 195 -5.93 17.07 15.23
N ARG A 196 -6.12 18.09 14.38
CA ARG A 196 -5.44 19.37 14.54
C ARG A 196 -5.78 20.04 15.89
N ARG A 197 -7.06 20.02 16.29
CA ARG A 197 -7.48 20.56 17.59
C ARG A 197 -6.79 19.83 18.73
N LYS A 198 -6.78 18.50 18.69
CA LYS A 198 -6.14 17.67 19.72
C LYS A 198 -4.61 17.86 19.80
N LEU A 199 -3.95 18.06 18.65
CA LEU A 199 -2.51 18.35 18.62
C LEU A 199 -2.19 19.72 19.20
N ASN A 200 -3.00 20.74 18.90
CA ASN A 200 -2.84 22.08 19.50
C ASN A 200 -3.06 22.07 21.01
N ASP A 201 -3.99 21.24 21.52
CA ASP A 201 -4.26 21.12 22.98
C ASP A 201 -3.12 20.41 23.71
N ILE A 202 -2.32 19.58 23.03
CA ILE A 202 -1.15 18.87 23.59
C ILE A 202 0.14 19.72 23.48
N GLY A 203 0.08 20.88 22.81
CA GLY A 203 1.21 21.83 22.72
C GLY A 203 2.32 21.40 21.74
N ILE A 204 1.97 20.68 20.69
CA ILE A 204 2.87 20.31 19.57
C ILE A 204 2.53 21.16 18.34
#